data_2aaafc9c9d2f15b2f39997b91232f296
#
_entry.id   2aaafc9c9d2f15b2f39997b91232f296
#
_cell.length_a   1.000
_cell.length_b   1.000
_cell.length_c   1.000
_cell.angle_alpha   90.00
_cell.angle_beta   90.00
_cell.angle_gamma   90.00
#
_symmetry.space_group_name_H-M   'P 1'
#
loop_
_entity.id
_entity.type
_entity.pdbx_description
1 polymer ?
#
loop_
_entity_poly.entity_id
_entity_poly.type
_entity_poly.pdbx_seq_one_letter_code
_entity_poly.pdbx_strand_id
1 'polypeptide(L)'
;MSRYIPERGDIIYIDFDPASGREIQKRRPALVVSAQLLSRQTGFALVCPITSTRRGNNAEVDIDGEIISGVAISIQLKSLDYRERKAEFVEKADQAAVARMSMLLQKLVAI
;
A
#
# COMPACT_ATOMS: atom_id res chain seq x y z
N MET A 1 19.72 15.64 -3.48
CA MET A 1 18.35 15.26 -3.13
C MET A 1 18.19 13.77 -3.14
N SER A 2 17.73 13.27 -2.02
CA SER A 2 17.42 11.86 -1.93
C SER A 2 16.14 11.58 -2.73
N ARG A 3 16.17 10.51 -3.50
CA ARG A 3 15.00 10.07 -4.26
C ARG A 3 14.54 8.75 -3.69
N TYR A 4 13.47 8.83 -2.96
CA TYR A 4 12.88 7.64 -2.38
C TYR A 4 12.30 6.74 -3.47
N ILE A 5 12.63 5.45 -3.40
CA ILE A 5 12.07 4.43 -4.28
C ILE A 5 11.35 3.42 -3.38
N PRO A 6 10.04 3.26 -3.53
CA PRO A 6 9.29 2.35 -2.68
C PRO A 6 9.76 0.90 -2.76
N GLU A 7 9.82 0.25 -1.62
CA GLU A 7 10.21 -1.14 -1.49
C GLU A 7 9.09 -1.94 -0.84
N ARG A 8 8.92 -3.20 -1.25
CA ARG A 8 7.90 -4.06 -0.65
C ARG A 8 8.04 -4.06 0.87
N GLY A 9 6.92 -3.85 1.54
CA GLY A 9 6.88 -3.78 2.99
C GLY A 9 6.99 -2.40 3.56
N ASP A 10 7.29 -1.39 2.75
CA ASP A 10 7.29 -0.01 3.22
C ASP A 10 5.86 0.43 3.49
N ILE A 11 5.69 1.19 4.57
CA ILE A 11 4.48 1.98 4.79
C ILE A 11 4.84 3.40 4.40
N ILE A 12 4.02 3.98 3.52
CA ILE A 12 4.25 5.31 2.95
C ILE A 12 2.99 6.14 3.07
N TYR A 13 3.14 7.47 3.07
CA TYR A 13 2.03 8.36 2.73
C TYR A 13 2.06 8.60 1.23
N ILE A 14 0.90 8.60 0.60
CA ILE A 14 0.79 8.82 -0.84
C ILE A 14 -0.59 9.41 -1.16
N ASP A 15 -0.66 10.22 -2.21
CA ASP A 15 -1.91 10.83 -2.65
C ASP A 15 -2.72 9.82 -3.50
N PHE A 16 -3.94 9.56 -3.09
CA PHE A 16 -4.85 8.68 -3.80
C PHE A 16 -5.81 9.41 -4.74
N ASP A 17 -5.92 10.72 -4.61
CA ASP A 17 -6.76 11.52 -5.50
C ASP A 17 -6.09 11.69 -6.87
N PRO A 18 -6.87 11.77 -7.96
CA PRO A 18 -8.32 11.65 -7.97
C PRO A 18 -8.78 10.20 -7.79
N ALA A 19 -9.90 10.03 -7.12
CA ALA A 19 -10.54 8.74 -6.92
C ALA A 19 -12.03 8.91 -7.11
N SER A 20 -12.74 7.83 -7.36
CA SER A 20 -14.20 7.93 -7.57
C SER A 20 -14.93 6.81 -6.86
N GLY A 21 -16.21 7.06 -6.56
CA GLY A 21 -17.09 6.11 -5.93
C GLY A 21 -16.59 5.67 -4.56
N ARG A 22 -16.44 4.36 -4.37
CA ARG A 22 -16.04 3.77 -3.10
C ARG A 22 -14.52 3.67 -2.93
N GLU A 23 -13.75 4.17 -3.90
CA GLU A 23 -12.30 4.16 -3.80
C GLU A 23 -11.83 5.07 -2.69
N ILE A 24 -10.75 4.66 -2.02
CA ILE A 24 -10.15 5.50 -1.00
C ILE A 24 -9.65 6.79 -1.63
N GLN A 25 -9.79 7.90 -0.92
CA GLN A 25 -9.49 9.24 -1.42
C GLN A 25 -8.46 9.92 -0.55
N LYS A 26 -7.91 11.02 -1.05
CA LYS A 26 -6.99 11.92 -0.33
C LYS A 26 -5.63 11.28 -0.11
N ARG A 27 -4.83 11.94 0.72
CA ARG A 27 -3.54 11.44 1.13
C ARG A 27 -3.69 10.49 2.29
N ARG A 28 -3.22 9.27 2.12
CA ARG A 28 -3.41 8.19 3.10
C ARG A 28 -2.13 7.40 3.27
N PRO A 29 -1.97 6.73 4.41
CA PRO A 29 -0.94 5.71 4.49
C PRO A 29 -1.29 4.52 3.61
N ALA A 30 -0.27 3.86 3.10
CA ALA A 30 -0.42 2.70 2.23
C ALA A 30 0.72 1.73 2.45
N LEU A 31 0.43 0.45 2.23
CA LEU A 31 1.42 -0.60 2.25
C LEU A 31 1.92 -0.85 0.83
N VAL A 32 3.21 -0.74 0.61
CA VAL A 32 3.84 -1.06 -0.68
C VAL A 32 3.93 -2.58 -0.79
N VAL A 33 3.38 -3.13 -1.86
CA VAL A 33 3.34 -4.58 -2.06
C VAL A 33 4.18 -5.04 -3.24
N SER A 34 4.67 -4.12 -4.07
CA SER A 34 5.53 -4.44 -5.22
C SER A 34 6.99 -4.37 -4.86
N ALA A 35 7.80 -5.13 -5.61
CA ALA A 35 9.26 -5.11 -5.44
C ALA A 35 9.83 -3.75 -5.84
N GLN A 36 10.91 -3.35 -5.19
CA GLN A 36 11.59 -2.09 -5.50
C GLN A 36 12.05 -2.03 -6.96
N LEU A 37 12.44 -3.17 -7.53
CA LEU A 37 12.85 -3.23 -8.92
C LEU A 37 11.76 -2.74 -9.87
N LEU A 38 10.50 -3.10 -9.61
CA LEU A 38 9.37 -2.62 -10.41
C LEU A 38 9.31 -1.09 -10.36
N SER A 39 9.39 -0.53 -9.17
CA SER A 39 9.32 0.93 -8.99
C SER A 39 10.48 1.63 -9.68
N ARG A 40 11.68 1.06 -9.55
CA ARG A 40 12.89 1.62 -10.18
C ARG A 40 12.79 1.64 -11.70
N GLN A 41 12.25 0.58 -12.29
CA GLN A 41 12.18 0.46 -13.74
C GLN A 41 11.00 1.20 -14.36
N THR A 42 9.90 1.33 -13.64
CA THR A 42 8.65 1.84 -14.23
C THR A 42 8.21 3.19 -13.70
N GLY A 43 8.68 3.59 -12.52
CA GLY A 43 8.17 4.79 -11.85
C GLY A 43 6.84 4.57 -11.12
N PHE A 44 6.33 3.34 -11.11
CA PHE A 44 5.09 2.98 -10.43
C PHE A 44 5.34 2.08 -9.23
N ALA A 45 4.44 2.11 -8.27
CA ALA A 45 4.42 1.17 -7.15
C ALA A 45 3.01 0.64 -6.98
N LEU A 46 2.90 -0.64 -6.66
CA LEU A 46 1.62 -1.24 -6.28
C LEU A 46 1.44 -1.06 -4.79
N VAL A 47 0.33 -0.42 -4.41
CA VAL A 47 0.08 -0.08 -3.01
C VAL A 47 -1.34 -0.45 -2.59
N CYS A 48 -1.50 -0.83 -1.33
CA CYS A 48 -2.80 -1.06 -0.71
C CYS A 48 -3.02 0.01 0.34
N PRO A 49 -4.10 0.78 0.27
CA PRO A 49 -4.36 1.84 1.24
C PRO A 49 -4.60 1.26 2.64
N ILE A 50 -4.18 2.01 3.65
CA ILE A 50 -4.38 1.66 5.05
C ILE A 50 -5.40 2.62 5.63
N THR A 51 -6.42 2.08 6.30
CA THR A 51 -7.45 2.88 6.95
C THR A 51 -7.62 2.42 8.39
N SER A 52 -8.05 3.34 9.25
CA SER A 52 -8.41 2.99 10.63
C SER A 52 -9.79 2.35 10.73
N THR A 53 -10.59 2.42 9.67
CA THR A 53 -11.95 1.86 9.67
C THR A 53 -11.91 0.38 9.33
N ARG A 54 -12.14 -0.47 10.32
CA ARG A 54 -12.20 -1.92 10.14
C ARG A 54 -13.62 -2.31 9.76
N ARG A 55 -13.74 -3.11 8.70
CA ARG A 55 -15.04 -3.66 8.28
C ARG A 55 -15.18 -5.13 8.64
N GLY A 56 -14.09 -5.77 9.08
CA GLY A 56 -14.08 -7.13 9.54
C GLY A 56 -14.23 -8.17 8.45
N ASN A 57 -13.75 -7.87 7.23
CA ASN A 57 -13.84 -8.80 6.12
C ASN A 57 -12.47 -9.41 5.79
N ASN A 58 -12.46 -10.41 4.90
CA ASN A 58 -11.26 -11.15 4.56
C ASN A 58 -10.32 -10.38 3.63
N ALA A 59 -10.72 -9.21 3.14
CA ALA A 59 -9.89 -8.38 2.27
C ALA A 59 -8.95 -7.47 3.06
N GLU A 60 -9.05 -7.45 4.38
CA GLU A 60 -8.29 -6.60 5.26
C GLU A 60 -7.12 -7.35 5.88
N VAL A 61 -5.96 -6.70 5.93
CA VAL A 61 -4.77 -7.22 6.62
C VAL A 61 -4.42 -6.22 7.72
N ASP A 62 -4.32 -6.71 8.96
CA ASP A 62 -3.98 -5.86 10.10
C ASP A 62 -2.59 -5.27 9.96
N ILE A 63 -2.49 -3.98 10.22
CA ILE A 63 -1.24 -3.23 10.29
C ILE A 63 -1.12 -2.69 11.70
N ASP A 64 -0.05 -3.07 12.37
CA ASP A 64 0.20 -2.66 13.76
C ASP A 64 1.61 -2.10 13.86
N GLY A 65 1.82 -0.98 13.17
CA GLY A 65 3.12 -0.30 13.18
C GLY A 65 3.26 0.62 14.39
N GLU A 66 4.46 1.11 14.59
CA GLU A 66 4.73 2.07 15.67
C GLU A 66 4.08 3.42 15.40
N ILE A 67 3.96 3.79 14.13
CA ILE A 67 3.42 5.08 13.69
C ILE A 67 2.04 4.91 13.08
N ILE A 68 1.89 3.92 12.21
CA ILE A 68 0.64 3.68 11.48
C ILE A 68 0.01 2.38 11.95
N SER A 69 -1.27 2.43 12.31
CA SER A 69 -2.04 1.24 12.62
C SER A 69 -3.41 1.30 11.94
N GLY A 70 -3.98 0.14 11.67
CA GLY A 70 -5.26 0.02 10.99
C GLY A 70 -5.30 -1.25 10.16
N VAL A 71 -5.96 -1.18 9.00
CA VAL A 71 -6.04 -2.32 8.08
C VAL A 71 -5.65 -1.87 6.68
N ALA A 72 -4.84 -2.69 6.01
CA ALA A 72 -4.53 -2.51 4.60
C ALA A 72 -5.59 -3.25 3.78
N ILE A 73 -6.15 -2.57 2.79
CA ILE A 73 -7.29 -3.09 2.03
C ILE A 73 -6.80 -3.67 0.70
N SER A 74 -6.82 -5.00 0.60
CA SER A 74 -6.27 -5.70 -0.55
C SER A 74 -7.04 -5.39 -1.84
N ILE A 75 -8.36 -5.32 -1.78
CA ILE A 75 -9.19 -5.12 -2.99
C ILE A 75 -9.12 -3.69 -3.52
N GLN A 76 -8.46 -2.79 -2.80
CA GLN A 76 -8.21 -1.43 -3.28
C GLN A 76 -6.75 -1.25 -3.72
N LEU A 77 -6.10 -2.34 -4.07
CA LEU A 77 -4.76 -2.29 -4.67
C LEU A 77 -4.75 -1.33 -5.85
N LYS A 78 -3.77 -0.45 -5.88
CA LYS A 78 -3.59 0.51 -6.97
C LYS A 78 -2.15 0.55 -7.41
N SER A 79 -1.97 0.75 -8.72
CA SER A 79 -0.68 1.05 -9.31
C SER A 79 -0.59 2.57 -9.46
N LEU A 80 0.31 3.20 -8.73
CA LEU A 80 0.39 4.66 -8.68
C LEU A 80 1.79 5.14 -9.06
N ASP A 81 1.84 6.27 -9.77
CA ASP A 81 3.08 7.01 -10.01
C ASP A 81 3.53 7.61 -8.69
N TYR A 82 4.51 6.99 -8.05
CA TYR A 82 4.84 7.31 -6.66
C TYR A 82 5.50 8.69 -6.51
N ARG A 83 6.16 9.20 -7.54
CA ARG A 83 6.75 10.55 -7.48
C ARG A 83 5.69 11.62 -7.66
N GLU A 84 4.85 11.46 -8.67
CA GLU A 84 3.78 12.41 -8.94
C GLU A 84 2.81 12.48 -7.77
N ARG A 85 2.59 11.35 -7.10
CA ARG A 85 1.68 11.26 -5.97
C ARG A 85 2.38 11.45 -4.62
N LYS A 86 3.60 11.94 -4.65
CA LYS A 86 4.34 12.44 -3.48
C LYS A 86 4.49 11.40 -2.38
N ALA A 87 4.93 10.21 -2.76
CA ALA A 87 5.16 9.15 -1.79
C ALA A 87 6.24 9.55 -0.79
N GLU A 88 5.95 9.34 0.50
CA GLU A 88 6.89 9.59 1.60
C GLU A 88 6.99 8.35 2.46
N PHE A 89 8.20 7.92 2.72
CA PHE A 89 8.44 6.77 3.60
C PHE A 89 8.06 7.11 5.04
N VAL A 90 7.37 6.19 5.72
CA VAL A 90 7.02 6.32 7.14
C VAL A 90 7.77 5.31 7.98
N GLU A 91 7.58 4.02 7.71
CA GLU A 91 8.18 2.93 8.48
C GLU A 91 8.08 1.62 7.71
N LYS A 92 8.79 0.60 8.17
CA LYS A 92 8.65 -0.75 7.63
C LYS A 92 7.49 -1.46 8.30
N ALA A 93 6.68 -2.16 7.52
CA ALA A 93 5.63 -3.00 8.06
C ALA A 93 6.22 -4.30 8.62
N ASP A 94 5.49 -4.93 9.52
CA ASP A 94 5.83 -6.25 10.02
C ASP A 94 5.85 -7.26 8.87
N GLN A 95 6.88 -8.11 8.82
CA GLN A 95 7.04 -9.09 7.75
C GLN A 95 5.86 -10.05 7.65
N ALA A 96 5.25 -10.41 8.77
CA ALA A 96 4.08 -11.29 8.78
C ALA A 96 2.89 -10.64 8.06
N ALA A 97 2.70 -9.34 8.23
CA ALA A 97 1.64 -8.61 7.54
C ALA A 97 1.91 -8.55 6.03
N VAL A 98 3.17 -8.29 5.65
CA VAL A 98 3.56 -8.26 4.24
C VAL A 98 3.33 -9.61 3.57
N ALA A 99 3.73 -10.70 4.25
CA ALA A 99 3.53 -12.05 3.73
C ALA A 99 2.05 -12.38 3.55
N ARG A 100 1.23 -12.01 4.54
CA ARG A 100 -0.22 -12.22 4.47
C ARG A 100 -0.84 -11.48 3.30
N MET A 101 -0.44 -10.23 3.12
CA MET A 101 -0.96 -9.43 2.00
C MET A 101 -0.54 -10.03 0.66
N SER A 102 0.71 -10.46 0.52
CA SER A 102 1.18 -11.09 -0.72
C SER A 102 0.36 -12.34 -1.06
N MET A 103 0.11 -13.19 -0.08
CA MET A 103 -0.71 -14.39 -0.29
C MET A 103 -2.13 -14.04 -0.70
N LEU A 104 -2.71 -13.05 -0.03
CA LEU A 104 -4.09 -12.63 -0.31
C LEU A 104 -4.21 -12.06 -1.72
N LEU A 105 -3.26 -11.21 -2.12
CA LEU A 105 -3.28 -10.63 -3.47
C LEU A 105 -3.14 -11.70 -4.54
N GLN A 106 -2.32 -12.71 -4.32
CA GLN A 106 -2.19 -13.84 -5.25
C GLN A 106 -3.52 -14.55 -5.43
N LYS A 107 -4.26 -14.74 -4.34
CA LYS A 107 -5.58 -15.38 -4.42
C LYS A 107 -6.60 -14.55 -5.16
N LEU A 108 -6.51 -13.21 -5.04
CA LEU A 108 -7.46 -12.33 -5.71
C LEU A 108 -7.32 -12.36 -7.23
N VAL A 109 -6.12 -12.66 -7.74
CA VAL A 109 -5.86 -12.67 -9.18
C VAL A 109 -5.64 -14.08 -9.74
N ALA A 110 -5.67 -15.09 -8.90
CA ALA A 110 -5.51 -16.46 -9.35
C ALA A 110 -6.78 -16.95 -10.06
N ILE A 111 -6.57 -17.78 -11.05
CA ILE A 111 -7.67 -18.38 -11.82
C ILE A 111 -7.88 -19.81 -11.35
#